data_85ca7d97aede127d0b87aca2effaa5d7
#
_entry.id   85ca7d97aede127d0b87aca2effaa5d7
#
_cell.length_a   1.000
_cell.length_b   1.000
_cell.length_c   1.000
_cell.angle_alpha   90.00
_cell.angle_beta   90.00
_cell.angle_gamma   90.00
#
_symmetry.space_group_name_H-M   'P 1'
#
loop_
_entity.id
_entity.type
_entity.pdbx_description
1 polymer ?
#
loop_
_entity_poly.entity_id
_entity_poly.type
_entity_poly.pdbx_seq_one_letter_code
_entity_poly.pdbx_strand_id
1 'polypeptide(L)'
;MIKGVMFDMGGTLVNVELKKDANMLIYSHLKNKSIKKEVFDEVFNRFLNDTLNARTTFDIKCVDFFNSILTYFNTTFDIDINELELLYTKALFNWTLVDNIIDVLEECRKEGLKMIVLSNTFFSKNAICGILKEFDLLKYFDDVLVSSEALVRKPSTLFFEMGIHAMNMDKKDIVYVGNDYHFDYMGCLMTGINIIFLNHDNYHKYELFETCKEIKDYKELIGVKICQIF
;
A
#
# COMPACT_ATOMS: atom_id res chain seq x y z
N MET A 1 7.01 -1.22 -25.95
CA MET A 1 6.54 0.12 -25.52
C MET A 1 5.59 -0.08 -24.35
N ILE A 2 5.82 0.58 -23.23
CA ILE A 2 4.97 0.48 -22.04
C ILE A 2 3.58 1.04 -22.31
N LYS A 3 2.56 0.33 -21.85
CA LYS A 3 1.14 0.69 -21.99
C LYS A 3 0.44 0.83 -20.65
N GLY A 4 1.08 0.36 -19.57
CA GLY A 4 0.53 0.42 -18.24
C GLY A 4 1.57 0.54 -17.14
N VAL A 5 1.15 1.15 -16.03
CA VAL A 5 2.00 1.38 -14.85
C VAL A 5 1.30 0.84 -13.61
N MET A 6 1.99 -0.01 -12.87
CA MET A 6 1.57 -0.43 -11.53
C MET A 6 2.37 0.37 -10.50
N PHE A 7 1.70 0.96 -9.55
CA PHE A 7 2.34 1.74 -8.48
C PHE A 7 2.22 1.04 -7.13
N ASP A 8 3.32 0.99 -6.36
CA ASP A 8 3.21 0.88 -4.93
C ASP A 8 2.54 2.12 -4.34
N MET A 9 2.13 2.05 -3.07
CA MET A 9 1.45 3.18 -2.40
C MET A 9 2.37 3.88 -1.40
N GLY A 10 2.82 3.16 -0.37
CA GLY A 10 3.56 3.75 0.75
C GLY A 10 5.02 4.06 0.42
N GLY A 11 5.45 5.31 0.50
CA GLY A 11 6.77 5.76 0.04
C GLY A 11 6.88 5.97 -1.47
N THR A 12 5.80 5.68 -2.22
CA THR A 12 5.73 5.83 -3.67
C THR A 12 4.70 6.87 -4.09
N LEU A 13 3.45 6.73 -3.67
CA LEU A 13 2.38 7.72 -3.92
C LEU A 13 2.24 8.68 -2.74
N VAL A 14 2.28 8.12 -1.54
CA VAL A 14 2.12 8.84 -0.27
C VAL A 14 3.19 8.40 0.73
N ASN A 15 3.73 9.34 1.48
CA ASN A 15 4.54 9.05 2.65
C ASN A 15 3.62 8.66 3.81
N VAL A 16 4.09 7.74 4.64
CA VAL A 16 3.36 7.23 5.80
C VAL A 16 4.22 7.32 7.05
N GLU A 17 3.74 8.04 8.04
CA GLU A 17 4.38 8.17 9.34
C GLU A 17 3.41 7.70 10.44
N LEU A 18 3.85 6.73 11.25
CA LEU A 18 2.99 6.15 12.29
C LEU A 18 2.68 7.20 13.37
N LYS A 19 1.39 7.43 13.65
CA LYS A 19 0.94 8.27 14.76
C LYS A 19 0.90 7.47 16.06
N LYS A 20 1.22 8.13 17.15
CA LYS A 20 1.01 7.59 18.49
C LYS A 20 -0.49 7.66 18.83
N ASP A 21 -0.95 6.73 19.64
CA ASP A 21 -2.29 6.73 20.26
C ASP A 21 -3.49 6.49 19.31
N ALA A 22 -3.30 5.97 18.10
CA ALA A 22 -4.40 5.60 17.21
C ALA A 22 -5.34 4.53 17.83
N ASN A 23 -4.86 3.72 18.77
CA ASN A 23 -5.64 2.78 19.57
C ASN A 23 -6.72 3.45 20.42
N MET A 24 -6.55 4.74 20.77
CA MET A 24 -7.58 5.54 21.46
C MET A 24 -8.90 5.57 20.70
N LEU A 25 -8.85 5.68 19.38
CA LEU A 25 -10.05 5.67 18.55
C LEU A 25 -10.79 4.33 18.72
N ILE A 26 -10.08 3.21 18.62
CA ILE A 26 -10.68 1.88 18.77
C ILE A 26 -11.28 1.69 20.17
N TYR A 27 -10.53 2.08 21.19
CA TYR A 27 -11.01 2.03 22.58
C TYR A 27 -12.28 2.85 22.81
N SER A 28 -12.36 4.05 22.22
CA SER A 28 -13.51 4.95 22.39
C SER A 28 -14.81 4.36 21.84
N HIS A 29 -14.74 3.49 20.83
CA HIS A 29 -15.87 2.82 20.20
C HIS A 29 -16.26 1.47 20.82
N LEU A 30 -15.55 1.00 21.88
CA LEU A 30 -15.99 -0.19 22.60
C LEU A 30 -17.27 0.08 23.39
N LYS A 31 -18.26 -0.80 23.25
CA LYS A 31 -19.51 -0.70 24.04
C LYS A 31 -19.30 -0.97 25.51
N ASN A 32 -18.44 -1.93 25.85
CA ASN A 32 -18.14 -2.24 27.26
C ASN A 32 -17.17 -1.21 27.85
N LYS A 33 -17.72 -0.18 28.50
CA LYS A 33 -16.94 0.89 29.14
C LYS A 33 -16.26 0.47 30.46
N SER A 34 -16.46 -0.76 30.94
CA SER A 34 -15.78 -1.27 32.13
C SER A 34 -14.36 -1.79 31.87
N ILE A 35 -13.99 -1.94 30.57
CA ILE A 35 -12.64 -2.31 30.17
C ILE A 35 -11.69 -1.17 30.52
N LYS A 36 -10.70 -1.44 31.36
CA LYS A 36 -9.69 -0.43 31.72
C LYS A 36 -8.79 -0.16 30.53
N LYS A 37 -8.47 1.13 30.30
CA LYS A 37 -7.70 1.55 29.14
C LYS A 37 -6.31 0.91 29.10
N GLU A 38 -5.64 0.81 30.26
CA GLU A 38 -4.30 0.22 30.36
C GLU A 38 -4.30 -1.25 29.92
N VAL A 39 -5.33 -2.01 30.30
CA VAL A 39 -5.51 -3.41 29.88
C VAL A 39 -5.80 -3.50 28.38
N PHE A 40 -6.66 -2.60 27.89
CA PHE A 40 -6.92 -2.53 26.45
C PHE A 40 -5.65 -2.24 25.65
N ASP A 41 -4.86 -1.23 26.06
CA ASP A 41 -3.64 -0.83 25.37
C ASP A 41 -2.61 -1.97 25.33
N GLU A 42 -2.43 -2.67 26.45
CA GLU A 42 -1.53 -3.83 26.52
C GLU A 42 -1.95 -4.92 25.52
N VAL A 43 -3.22 -5.31 25.56
CA VAL A 43 -3.76 -6.37 24.71
C VAL A 43 -3.75 -5.95 23.24
N PHE A 44 -4.17 -4.73 22.94
CA PHE A 44 -4.19 -4.20 21.58
C PHE A 44 -2.80 -4.19 20.95
N ASN A 45 -1.81 -3.64 21.67
CA ASN A 45 -0.44 -3.57 21.19
C ASN A 45 0.18 -4.95 21.00
N ARG A 46 -0.12 -5.91 21.90
CA ARG A 46 0.32 -7.29 21.75
C ARG A 46 -0.25 -7.93 20.48
N PHE A 47 -1.57 -7.86 20.29
CA PHE A 47 -2.20 -8.38 19.07
C PHE A 47 -1.67 -7.72 17.81
N LEU A 48 -1.47 -6.39 17.83
CA LEU A 48 -0.92 -5.66 16.68
C LEU A 48 0.50 -6.12 16.35
N ASN A 49 1.36 -6.25 17.35
CA ASN A 49 2.73 -6.72 17.17
C ASN A 49 2.78 -8.15 16.66
N ASP A 50 1.99 -9.06 17.24
CA ASP A 50 1.91 -10.45 16.79
C ASP A 50 1.40 -10.54 15.34
N THR A 51 0.39 -9.73 14.99
CA THR A 51 -0.14 -9.63 13.63
C THR A 51 0.91 -9.13 12.65
N LEU A 52 1.62 -8.05 12.97
CA LEU A 52 2.66 -7.49 12.11
C LEU A 52 3.82 -8.46 11.92
N ASN A 53 4.24 -9.17 12.98
CA ASN A 53 5.32 -10.16 12.94
C ASN A 53 4.92 -11.43 12.15
N ALA A 54 3.63 -11.81 12.16
CA ALA A 54 3.13 -12.96 11.41
C ALA A 54 2.99 -12.70 9.90
N ARG A 55 3.04 -11.44 9.47
CA ARG A 55 2.90 -11.03 8.07
C ARG A 55 4.16 -11.34 7.27
N THR A 56 4.26 -12.56 6.78
CA THR A 56 5.36 -13.00 5.89
C THR A 56 4.94 -12.96 4.42
N THR A 57 4.30 -14.02 3.93
CA THR A 57 3.79 -14.14 2.56
C THR A 57 2.29 -13.91 2.44
N PHE A 58 1.58 -13.95 3.57
CA PHE A 58 0.14 -13.72 3.66
C PHE A 58 -0.15 -12.42 4.41
N ASP A 59 -1.31 -11.84 4.13
CA ASP A 59 -1.79 -10.67 4.86
C ASP A 59 -3.09 -10.97 5.62
N ILE A 60 -3.33 -10.22 6.69
CA ILE A 60 -4.51 -10.32 7.54
C ILE A 60 -5.34 -9.06 7.30
N LYS A 61 -6.67 -9.19 7.29
CA LYS A 61 -7.56 -8.04 7.17
C LYS A 61 -7.65 -7.28 8.49
N CYS A 62 -7.67 -5.96 8.42
CA CYS A 62 -7.86 -5.10 9.60
C CYS A 62 -9.15 -5.44 10.38
N VAL A 63 -10.22 -5.76 9.65
CA VAL A 63 -11.50 -6.17 10.25
C VAL A 63 -11.36 -7.46 11.06
N ASP A 64 -10.56 -8.44 10.60
CA ASP A 64 -10.31 -9.68 11.34
C ASP A 64 -9.46 -9.41 12.59
N PHE A 65 -8.50 -8.50 12.50
CA PHE A 65 -7.76 -8.02 13.67
C PHE A 65 -8.71 -7.37 14.70
N PHE A 66 -9.63 -6.51 14.29
CA PHE A 66 -10.63 -5.91 15.18
C PHE A 66 -11.55 -6.97 15.81
N ASN A 67 -12.01 -7.96 15.04
CA ASN A 67 -12.82 -9.06 15.55
C ASN A 67 -12.08 -9.88 16.62
N SER A 68 -10.78 -10.04 16.50
CA SER A 68 -9.95 -10.71 17.53
C SER A 68 -9.94 -9.92 18.83
N ILE A 69 -9.83 -8.60 18.78
CA ILE A 69 -9.93 -7.71 19.94
C ILE A 69 -11.31 -7.80 20.59
N LEU A 70 -12.38 -7.74 19.79
CA LEU A 70 -13.76 -7.86 20.28
C LEU A 70 -14.01 -9.21 20.98
N THR A 71 -13.49 -10.29 20.39
CA THR A 71 -13.58 -11.64 20.95
C THR A 71 -12.83 -11.73 22.29
N TYR A 72 -11.61 -11.20 22.37
CA TYR A 72 -10.84 -11.22 23.59
C TYR A 72 -11.55 -10.52 24.76
N PHE A 73 -12.15 -9.35 24.48
CA PHE A 73 -12.83 -8.56 25.51
C PHE A 73 -14.31 -8.90 25.68
N ASN A 74 -14.84 -9.87 24.94
CA ASN A 74 -16.26 -10.22 24.90
C ASN A 74 -17.16 -8.98 24.79
N THR A 75 -16.94 -8.16 23.79
CA THR A 75 -17.61 -6.88 23.57
C THR A 75 -17.92 -6.65 22.08
N THR A 76 -18.53 -5.52 21.76
CA THR A 76 -18.78 -5.07 20.38
C THR A 76 -18.43 -3.59 20.26
N PHE A 77 -18.35 -3.08 19.02
CA PHE A 77 -18.29 -1.65 18.77
C PHE A 77 -19.68 -1.01 18.75
N ASP A 78 -19.75 0.29 18.98
CA ASP A 78 -20.95 1.13 18.83
C ASP A 78 -21.06 1.76 17.44
N ILE A 79 -20.16 1.43 16.54
CA ILE A 79 -20.06 1.86 15.15
C ILE A 79 -19.90 0.63 14.24
N ASP A 80 -20.22 0.74 12.95
CA ASP A 80 -19.92 -0.29 11.96
C ASP A 80 -18.41 -0.52 11.84
N ILE A 81 -18.02 -1.79 11.77
CA ILE A 81 -16.59 -2.16 11.81
C ILE A 81 -15.83 -1.67 10.57
N ASN A 82 -16.47 -1.57 9.41
CA ASN A 82 -15.84 -1.06 8.18
C ASN A 82 -15.73 0.48 8.25
N GLU A 83 -16.71 1.14 8.87
CA GLU A 83 -16.62 2.58 9.13
C GLU A 83 -15.48 2.87 10.12
N LEU A 84 -15.36 2.06 11.17
CA LEU A 84 -14.24 2.16 12.12
C LEU A 84 -12.89 1.94 11.44
N GLU A 85 -12.78 1.00 10.50
CA GLU A 85 -11.57 0.79 9.72
C GLU A 85 -11.16 2.04 8.95
N LEU A 86 -12.11 2.71 8.27
CA LEU A 86 -11.84 3.97 7.56
C LEU A 86 -11.31 5.05 8.49
N LEU A 87 -11.92 5.22 9.66
CA LEU A 87 -11.47 6.18 10.67
C LEU A 87 -10.08 5.81 11.21
N TYR A 88 -9.86 4.53 11.48
CA TYR A 88 -8.59 4.04 12.01
C TYR A 88 -7.44 4.19 11.00
N THR A 89 -7.69 3.92 9.71
CA THR A 89 -6.70 4.12 8.65
C THR A 89 -6.18 5.56 8.62
N LYS A 90 -7.07 6.54 8.81
CA LYS A 90 -6.72 7.97 8.90
C LYS A 90 -6.04 8.33 10.22
N ALA A 91 -6.46 7.69 11.31
CA ALA A 91 -5.91 7.95 12.63
C ALA A 91 -4.51 7.34 12.83
N LEU A 92 -4.24 6.19 12.22
CA LEU A 92 -3.01 5.43 12.44
C LEU A 92 -1.78 6.09 11.81
N PHE A 93 -1.94 6.77 10.69
CA PHE A 93 -0.82 7.37 9.97
C PHE A 93 -1.02 8.87 9.71
N ASN A 94 0.10 9.58 9.69
CA ASN A 94 0.19 10.87 9.04
C ASN A 94 0.51 10.63 7.56
N TRP A 95 -0.44 10.93 6.70
CA TRP A 95 -0.34 10.74 5.26
C TRP A 95 0.05 12.05 4.60
N THR A 96 1.05 12.04 3.73
CA THR A 96 1.43 13.20 2.91
C THR A 96 1.76 12.72 1.50
N LEU A 97 1.60 13.58 0.50
CA LEU A 97 1.99 13.23 -0.87
C LEU A 97 3.51 13.08 -0.96
N VAL A 98 3.95 12.16 -1.80
CA VAL A 98 5.34 12.15 -2.26
C VAL A 98 5.53 13.30 -3.24
N ASP A 99 6.65 14.01 -3.13
CA ASP A 99 6.93 15.18 -3.95
C ASP A 99 6.88 14.84 -5.46
N ASN A 100 6.26 15.71 -6.24
CA ASN A 100 6.14 15.61 -7.70
C ASN A 100 5.34 14.40 -8.24
N ILE A 101 4.70 13.60 -7.37
CA ILE A 101 3.93 12.43 -7.84
C ILE A 101 2.77 12.83 -8.76
N ILE A 102 2.09 13.93 -8.48
CA ILE A 102 0.96 14.39 -9.31
C ILE A 102 1.43 14.69 -10.74
N ASP A 103 2.59 15.32 -10.91
CA ASP A 103 3.13 15.62 -12.24
C ASP A 103 3.40 14.33 -13.02
N VAL A 104 3.95 13.29 -12.38
CA VAL A 104 4.19 11.97 -12.99
C VAL A 104 2.88 11.30 -13.38
N LEU A 105 1.86 11.33 -12.51
CA LEU A 105 0.54 10.73 -12.81
C LEU A 105 -0.16 11.47 -13.99
N GLU A 106 -0.02 12.80 -14.06
CA GLU A 106 -0.53 13.57 -15.19
C GLU A 106 0.21 13.24 -16.49
N GLU A 107 1.54 13.05 -16.47
CA GLU A 107 2.28 12.60 -17.66
C GLU A 107 1.83 11.19 -18.09
N CYS A 108 1.70 10.23 -17.18
CA CYS A 108 1.16 8.90 -17.49
C CYS A 108 -0.23 8.99 -18.15
N ARG A 109 -1.10 9.85 -17.62
CA ARG A 109 -2.45 10.08 -18.19
C ARG A 109 -2.38 10.67 -19.59
N LYS A 110 -1.53 11.69 -19.85
CA LYS A 110 -1.32 12.29 -21.16
C LYS A 110 -0.80 11.28 -22.18
N GLU A 111 0.03 10.33 -21.75
CA GLU A 111 0.52 9.23 -22.58
C GLU A 111 -0.54 8.12 -22.78
N GLY A 112 -1.71 8.21 -22.15
CA GLY A 112 -2.79 7.22 -22.24
C GLY A 112 -2.46 5.90 -21.54
N LEU A 113 -1.55 5.91 -20.56
CA LEU A 113 -1.17 4.71 -19.83
C LEU A 113 -2.26 4.30 -18.85
N LYS A 114 -2.59 3.00 -18.81
CA LYS A 114 -3.43 2.43 -17.76
C LYS A 114 -2.66 2.39 -16.46
N MET A 115 -3.29 2.79 -15.35
CA MET A 115 -2.63 2.85 -14.05
C MET A 115 -3.40 2.09 -12.99
N ILE A 116 -2.71 1.27 -12.18
CA ILE A 116 -3.28 0.61 -11.00
C ILE A 116 -2.35 0.76 -9.79
N VAL A 117 -2.93 0.61 -8.61
CA VAL A 117 -2.17 0.53 -7.35
C VAL A 117 -2.05 -0.93 -6.91
N LEU A 118 -0.87 -1.34 -6.45
CA LEU A 118 -0.58 -2.66 -5.87
C LEU A 118 0.09 -2.48 -4.50
N SER A 119 -0.70 -2.54 -3.42
CA SER A 119 -0.25 -2.15 -2.08
C SER A 119 -0.22 -3.32 -1.09
N ASN A 120 0.92 -3.46 -0.38
CA ASN A 120 1.03 -4.31 0.81
C ASN A 120 0.41 -3.60 2.02
N THR A 121 -0.78 -3.99 2.40
CA THR A 121 -1.49 -3.39 3.54
C THR A 121 -2.46 -4.38 4.18
N PHE A 122 -2.73 -4.22 5.47
CA PHE A 122 -3.80 -4.97 6.14
C PHE A 122 -5.17 -4.26 6.05
N PHE A 123 -5.22 -3.02 5.55
CA PHE A 123 -6.46 -2.31 5.31
C PHE A 123 -7.19 -2.82 4.06
N SER A 124 -8.52 -2.68 4.07
CA SER A 124 -9.36 -3.01 2.92
C SER A 124 -9.10 -2.06 1.74
N LYS A 125 -9.44 -2.53 0.54
CA LYS A 125 -9.46 -1.69 -0.67
C LYS A 125 -10.26 -0.40 -0.46
N ASN A 126 -11.42 -0.50 0.22
CA ASN A 126 -12.27 0.65 0.50
C ASN A 126 -11.55 1.69 1.37
N ALA A 127 -10.84 1.27 2.42
CA ALA A 127 -10.06 2.16 3.27
C ALA A 127 -8.92 2.84 2.51
N ILE A 128 -8.19 2.10 1.69
CA ILE A 128 -7.11 2.63 0.86
C ILE A 128 -7.63 3.60 -0.21
N CYS A 129 -8.73 3.26 -0.88
CA CYS A 129 -9.40 4.18 -1.82
C CYS A 129 -9.86 5.47 -1.11
N GLY A 130 -10.28 5.39 0.16
CA GLY A 130 -10.61 6.55 0.98
C GLY A 130 -9.43 7.50 1.15
N ILE A 131 -8.23 6.97 1.43
CA ILE A 131 -6.99 7.78 1.51
C ILE A 131 -6.64 8.37 0.15
N LEU A 132 -6.63 7.57 -0.93
CA LEU A 132 -6.32 8.06 -2.28
C LEU A 132 -7.29 9.16 -2.71
N LYS A 133 -8.55 9.07 -2.31
CA LYS A 133 -9.56 10.09 -2.61
C LYS A 133 -9.31 11.41 -1.86
N GLU A 134 -8.83 11.38 -0.63
CA GLU A 134 -8.50 12.59 0.15
C GLU A 134 -7.38 13.40 -0.51
N PHE A 135 -6.44 12.72 -1.17
CA PHE A 135 -5.36 13.35 -1.90
C PHE A 135 -5.67 13.61 -3.39
N ASP A 136 -6.93 13.40 -3.81
CA ASP A 136 -7.36 13.51 -5.22
C ASP A 136 -6.56 12.61 -6.18
N LEU A 137 -5.99 11.51 -5.65
CA LEU A 137 -5.21 10.53 -6.43
C LEU A 137 -6.07 9.43 -7.05
N LEU A 138 -7.20 9.06 -6.42
CA LEU A 138 -8.01 7.92 -6.87
C LEU A 138 -8.46 8.04 -8.35
N LYS A 139 -8.67 9.26 -8.82
CA LYS A 139 -9.07 9.56 -10.19
C LYS A 139 -8.07 9.15 -11.28
N TYR A 140 -6.81 8.86 -10.91
CA TYR A 140 -5.76 8.44 -11.85
C TYR A 140 -5.76 6.93 -12.09
N PHE A 141 -6.32 6.15 -11.17
CA PHE A 141 -6.18 4.71 -11.16
C PHE A 141 -7.44 3.99 -11.67
N ASP A 142 -7.22 3.02 -12.56
CA ASP A 142 -8.27 2.13 -13.07
C ASP A 142 -8.66 1.06 -12.04
N ASP A 143 -7.73 0.67 -11.16
CA ASP A 143 -7.97 -0.27 -10.08
C ASP A 143 -6.98 -0.08 -8.91
N VAL A 144 -7.35 -0.62 -7.75
CA VAL A 144 -6.53 -0.67 -6.52
C VAL A 144 -6.58 -2.08 -5.98
N LEU A 145 -5.42 -2.75 -5.93
CA LEU A 145 -5.26 -4.07 -5.34
C LEU A 145 -4.53 -3.96 -4.01
N VAL A 146 -5.07 -4.62 -2.99
CA VAL A 146 -4.50 -4.64 -1.64
C VAL A 146 -4.24 -6.08 -1.21
N SER A 147 -3.10 -6.31 -0.55
CA SER A 147 -2.69 -7.64 -0.14
C SER A 147 -3.64 -8.30 0.87
N SER A 148 -4.30 -7.52 1.70
CA SER A 148 -5.29 -8.03 2.66
C SER A 148 -6.49 -8.72 2.00
N GLU A 149 -6.91 -8.27 0.80
CA GLU A 149 -8.00 -8.90 0.06
C GLU A 149 -7.52 -10.00 -0.89
N ALA A 150 -6.28 -9.88 -1.37
CA ALA A 150 -5.62 -10.89 -2.19
C ALA A 150 -5.15 -12.11 -1.38
N LEU A 151 -5.04 -11.99 -0.05
CA LEU A 151 -4.45 -12.96 0.89
C LEU A 151 -2.96 -13.24 0.65
N VAL A 152 -2.35 -12.65 -0.38
CA VAL A 152 -0.92 -12.72 -0.69
C VAL A 152 -0.36 -11.31 -0.80
N ARG A 153 0.94 -11.17 -0.56
CA ARG A 153 1.61 -9.87 -0.56
C ARG A 153 2.93 -9.91 -1.33
N LYS A 154 3.41 -8.76 -1.74
CA LYS A 154 4.76 -8.60 -2.30
C LYS A 154 5.80 -9.10 -1.26
N PRO A 155 6.87 -9.78 -1.69
CA PRO A 155 7.36 -9.96 -3.06
C PRO A 155 6.78 -11.18 -3.80
N SER A 156 5.69 -11.81 -3.34
CA SER A 156 5.08 -12.96 -4.03
C SER A 156 4.75 -12.62 -5.48
N THR A 157 5.24 -13.42 -6.43
CA THR A 157 4.93 -13.26 -7.86
C THR A 157 3.43 -13.35 -8.13
N LEU A 158 2.69 -14.14 -7.34
CA LEU A 158 1.25 -14.26 -7.48
C LEU A 158 0.53 -12.91 -7.32
N PHE A 159 0.98 -12.04 -6.40
CA PHE A 159 0.35 -10.74 -6.22
C PHE A 159 0.63 -9.81 -7.41
N PHE A 160 1.83 -9.85 -7.98
CA PHE A 160 2.15 -9.13 -9.22
C PHE A 160 1.37 -9.68 -10.42
N GLU A 161 1.22 -11.00 -10.52
CA GLU A 161 0.42 -11.65 -11.58
C GLU A 161 -1.06 -11.25 -11.50
N MET A 162 -1.62 -11.09 -10.30
CA MET A 162 -2.96 -10.53 -10.12
C MET A 162 -3.05 -9.10 -10.67
N GLY A 163 -2.03 -8.26 -10.46
CA GLY A 163 -1.94 -6.92 -11.04
C GLY A 163 -1.87 -6.95 -12.58
N ILE A 164 -1.02 -7.81 -13.15
CA ILE A 164 -0.91 -8.01 -14.61
C ILE A 164 -2.27 -8.42 -15.20
N HIS A 165 -2.95 -9.37 -14.53
CA HIS A 165 -4.27 -9.83 -14.97
C HIS A 165 -5.32 -8.71 -14.92
N ALA A 166 -5.35 -7.92 -13.84
CA ALA A 166 -6.25 -6.77 -13.70
C ALA A 166 -6.01 -5.70 -14.77
N MET A 167 -4.76 -5.53 -15.20
CA MET A 167 -4.42 -4.65 -16.33
C MET A 167 -4.84 -5.22 -17.68
N ASN A 168 -5.01 -6.53 -17.80
CA ASN A 168 -5.27 -7.26 -19.06
C ASN A 168 -4.23 -6.90 -20.15
N MET A 169 -2.96 -6.99 -19.80
CA MET A 169 -1.81 -6.66 -20.65
C MET A 169 -0.72 -7.71 -20.51
N ASP A 170 0.18 -7.79 -21.51
CA ASP A 170 1.40 -8.56 -21.39
C ASP A 170 2.36 -7.89 -20.39
N LYS A 171 3.05 -8.67 -19.56
CA LYS A 171 4.00 -8.14 -18.57
C LYS A 171 5.11 -7.25 -19.13
N LYS A 172 5.52 -7.50 -20.39
CA LYS A 172 6.52 -6.66 -21.11
C LYS A 172 6.02 -5.25 -21.45
N ASP A 173 4.70 -5.06 -21.45
CA ASP A 173 4.04 -3.77 -21.73
C ASP A 173 3.73 -3.00 -20.42
N ILE A 174 4.15 -3.56 -19.25
CA ILE A 174 3.90 -3.00 -17.93
C ILE A 174 5.22 -2.60 -17.28
N VAL A 175 5.23 -1.46 -16.61
CA VAL A 175 6.28 -1.06 -15.68
C VAL A 175 5.70 -0.94 -14.27
N TYR A 176 6.46 -1.36 -13.29
CA TYR A 176 6.15 -1.14 -11.88
C TYR A 176 6.92 0.08 -11.36
N VAL A 177 6.32 0.85 -10.47
CA VAL A 177 6.98 1.96 -9.75
C VAL A 177 6.89 1.67 -8.26
N GLY A 178 8.02 1.59 -7.58
CA GLY A 178 8.06 1.29 -6.14
C GLY A 178 9.37 1.68 -5.51
N ASN A 179 9.43 1.66 -4.18
CA ASN A 179 10.57 2.15 -3.39
C ASN A 179 11.20 1.10 -2.47
N ASP A 180 10.53 -0.02 -2.23
CA ASP A 180 11.07 -1.06 -1.35
C ASP A 180 11.89 -2.08 -2.14
N TYR A 181 13.19 -2.23 -1.76
CA TYR A 181 14.07 -3.17 -2.43
C TYR A 181 13.57 -4.61 -2.30
N HIS A 182 13.14 -5.02 -1.11
CA HIS A 182 12.74 -6.40 -0.87
C HIS A 182 11.35 -6.73 -1.45
N PHE A 183 10.39 -5.84 -1.27
CA PHE A 183 9.00 -6.08 -1.70
C PHE A 183 8.78 -5.74 -3.17
N ASP A 184 9.29 -4.61 -3.65
CA ASP A 184 9.01 -4.12 -5.00
C ASP A 184 10.05 -4.61 -6.01
N TYR A 185 11.33 -4.28 -5.77
CA TYR A 185 12.40 -4.63 -6.71
C TYR A 185 12.54 -6.14 -6.89
N MET A 186 12.66 -6.89 -5.77
CA MET A 186 12.80 -8.35 -5.85
C MET A 186 11.54 -9.02 -6.40
N GLY A 187 10.35 -8.50 -6.06
CA GLY A 187 9.09 -9.00 -6.60
C GLY A 187 8.99 -8.82 -8.12
N CYS A 188 9.37 -7.65 -8.64
CA CYS A 188 9.42 -7.37 -10.08
C CYS A 188 10.45 -8.27 -10.77
N LEU A 189 11.64 -8.41 -10.20
CA LEU A 189 12.70 -9.27 -10.74
C LEU A 189 12.21 -10.73 -10.88
N MET A 190 11.62 -11.28 -9.82
CA MET A 190 11.10 -12.65 -9.83
C MET A 190 9.93 -12.85 -10.80
N THR A 191 9.10 -11.81 -11.01
CA THR A 191 7.96 -11.85 -11.93
C THR A 191 8.38 -11.57 -13.38
N GLY A 192 9.54 -10.93 -13.58
CA GLY A 192 10.03 -10.49 -14.89
C GLY A 192 9.29 -9.27 -15.43
N ILE A 193 8.99 -8.30 -14.56
CA ILE A 193 8.41 -6.99 -14.88
C ILE A 193 9.50 -5.94 -14.78
N ASN A 194 9.51 -4.96 -15.69
CA ASN A 194 10.38 -3.79 -15.57
C ASN A 194 9.98 -2.94 -14.37
N ILE A 195 10.96 -2.33 -13.70
CA ILE A 195 10.73 -1.47 -12.55
C ILE A 195 11.42 -0.10 -12.69
N ILE A 196 10.69 0.96 -12.36
CA ILE A 196 11.26 2.25 -11.98
C ILE A 196 11.39 2.21 -10.46
N PHE A 197 12.62 2.09 -9.98
CA PHE A 197 12.91 1.96 -8.56
C PHE A 197 13.25 3.32 -7.95
N LEU A 198 12.37 3.77 -7.06
CA LEU A 198 12.51 5.05 -6.34
C LEU A 198 13.39 4.83 -5.11
N ASN A 199 14.70 5.04 -5.27
CA ASN A 199 15.71 4.74 -4.27
C ASN A 199 16.03 5.97 -3.39
N HIS A 200 15.12 6.34 -2.49
CA HIS A 200 15.30 7.45 -1.55
C HIS A 200 16.49 7.24 -0.59
N ASP A 201 16.74 5.99 -0.19
CA ASP A 201 17.71 5.65 0.86
C ASP A 201 19.12 5.35 0.34
N ASN A 202 19.37 5.56 -0.97
CA ASN A 202 20.64 5.22 -1.61
C ASN A 202 21.10 3.78 -1.25
N TYR A 203 20.24 2.81 -1.44
CA TYR A 203 20.56 1.39 -1.28
C TYR A 203 21.59 0.99 -2.35
N HIS A 204 22.89 1.06 -2.00
CA HIS A 204 23.99 0.74 -2.93
C HIS A 204 24.53 -0.69 -2.77
N LYS A 205 23.84 -1.55 -2.00
CA LYS A 205 24.36 -2.90 -1.68
C LYS A 205 24.24 -3.91 -2.82
N TYR A 206 23.51 -3.60 -3.88
CA TYR A 206 23.17 -4.58 -4.90
C TYR A 206 23.32 -3.99 -6.31
N GLU A 207 23.84 -4.81 -7.25
CA GLU A 207 23.78 -4.48 -8.66
C GLU A 207 22.33 -4.54 -9.14
N LEU A 208 21.88 -3.48 -9.79
CA LEU A 208 20.54 -3.44 -10.38
C LEU A 208 20.59 -4.05 -11.78
N PHE A 209 19.56 -4.80 -12.13
CA PHE A 209 19.45 -5.47 -13.42
C PHE A 209 19.00 -4.49 -14.53
N GLU A 210 19.23 -4.85 -15.79
CA GLU A 210 18.86 -4.05 -16.98
C GLU A 210 17.35 -3.71 -17.04
N THR A 211 16.51 -4.50 -16.38
CA THR A 211 15.06 -4.25 -16.25
C THR A 211 14.71 -3.20 -15.20
N CYS A 212 15.70 -2.56 -14.59
CA CYS A 212 15.51 -1.54 -13.57
C CYS A 212 16.01 -0.17 -14.05
N LYS A 213 15.13 0.82 -13.95
CA LYS A 213 15.48 2.23 -14.02
C LYS A 213 15.46 2.79 -12.60
N GLU A 214 16.63 3.04 -12.04
CA GLU A 214 16.74 3.71 -10.73
C GLU A 214 16.51 5.21 -10.87
N ILE A 215 15.76 5.79 -9.96
CA ILE A 215 15.58 7.23 -9.76
C ILE A 215 15.68 7.57 -8.27
N LYS A 216 16.09 8.80 -7.94
CA LYS A 216 16.14 9.30 -6.55
C LYS A 216 14.88 10.05 -6.17
N ASP A 217 14.30 10.74 -7.11
CA ASP A 217 13.03 11.44 -6.95
C ASP A 217 12.28 11.53 -8.30
N TYR A 218 11.01 11.90 -8.24
CA TYR A 218 10.15 11.97 -9.43
C TYR A 218 10.49 13.10 -10.39
N LYS A 219 11.34 14.08 -10.01
CA LYS A 219 11.80 15.12 -10.94
C LYS A 219 12.55 14.52 -12.13
N GLU A 220 13.19 13.36 -11.92
CA GLU A 220 13.88 12.66 -12.99
C GLU A 220 12.95 12.06 -14.06
N LEU A 221 11.64 11.97 -13.77
CA LEU A 221 10.62 11.50 -14.71
C LEU A 221 9.83 12.64 -15.37
N ILE A 222 9.92 13.88 -14.86
CA ILE A 222 9.19 15.01 -15.43
C ILE A 222 9.73 15.32 -16.83
N GLY A 223 8.81 15.31 -17.82
CA GLY A 223 9.17 15.50 -19.22
C GLY A 223 9.78 14.28 -19.92
N VAL A 224 9.87 13.15 -19.21
CA VAL A 224 10.32 11.86 -19.78
C VAL A 224 9.09 11.06 -20.22
N LYS A 225 9.14 10.51 -21.44
CA LYS A 225 8.10 9.61 -21.91
C LYS A 225 8.20 8.25 -21.23
N ILE A 226 7.34 8.01 -20.28
CA ILE A 226 7.34 6.76 -19.47
C ILE A 226 7.12 5.55 -20.39
N CYS A 227 6.31 5.68 -21.43
CA CYS A 227 6.09 4.62 -22.43
C CYS A 227 7.36 4.19 -23.20
N GLN A 228 8.46 4.94 -23.11
CA GLN A 228 9.72 4.72 -23.85
C GLN A 228 10.92 4.44 -22.94
N ILE A 229 10.73 4.31 -21.62
CA ILE A 229 11.86 4.12 -20.66
C ILE A 229 12.51 2.75 -20.85
N PHE A 230 11.77 1.73 -21.30
CA PHE A 230 12.23 0.36 -21.55
C PHE A 230 11.98 -0.09 -22.97
#